data_cb9162bc11f0f16d4cee77cda6f4ac01
#
_entry.id   cb9162bc11f0f16d4cee77cda6f4ac01
#
_cell.length_a   1.000
_cell.length_b   1.000
_cell.length_c   1.000
_cell.angle_alpha   90.00
_cell.angle_beta   90.00
_cell.angle_gamma   90.00
#
_symmetry.space_group_name_H-M   'P 1'
#
loop_
_entity.id
_entity.type
_entity.pdbx_description
1 polymer ?
#
loop_
_entity_poly.entity_id
_entity_poly.type
_entity_poly.pdbx_seq_one_letter_code
_entity_poly.pdbx_strand_id
1 'polypeptide(L)'
;CITQMSIREFCLTDRWKPYVEKLRAMRQQFGSKAKKMPEYIETKKMLPGATLSGLFSLYEDDSLTHPGQRVMVSRRETHLYQHTGWLAIDIDLQDNQQLTSFENIRMVARFRPEIGLLMRSCSGTGYFGLVRLAYPDRHKEQFKAILKEYAALGIVLDKQCGNIGRVRFASWDDADHIYINNNVQPYQGLQMDEPQVIPQARPMYRQPQSNASSAYGG
;
A
#
# COMPACT_ATOMS: atom_id res chain seq x y z
N CYS A 1 9.47 19.42 3.81
CA CYS A 1 8.62 19.82 4.93
C CYS A 1 7.46 18.85 5.11
N ILE A 2 7.22 18.38 6.33
CA ILE A 2 6.08 17.52 6.64
C ILE A 2 4.95 18.43 7.12
N THR A 3 3.79 18.35 6.47
CA THR A 3 2.58 19.07 6.85
C THR A 3 1.47 18.08 7.18
N GLN A 4 0.62 18.45 8.13
CA GLN A 4 -0.62 17.71 8.36
C GLN A 4 -1.69 18.23 7.40
N MET A 5 -2.36 17.30 6.74
CA MET A 5 -3.44 17.56 5.80
C MET A 5 -4.49 16.46 5.97
N SER A 6 -5.77 16.80 5.88
CA SER A 6 -6.80 15.77 5.90
C SER A 6 -6.71 14.87 4.65
N ILE A 7 -7.09 13.59 4.78
CA ILE A 7 -7.15 12.66 3.63
C ILE A 7 -8.06 13.24 2.53
N ARG A 8 -9.17 13.86 2.90
CA ARG A 8 -10.09 14.50 1.97
C ARG A 8 -9.40 15.61 1.16
N GLU A 9 -8.69 16.50 1.83
CA GLU A 9 -7.97 17.60 1.20
C GLU A 9 -6.84 17.08 0.30
N PHE A 10 -6.06 16.08 0.77
CA PHE A 10 -5.01 15.45 -0.03
C PHE A 10 -5.54 14.84 -1.32
N CYS A 11 -6.72 14.20 -1.30
CA CYS A 11 -7.28 13.48 -2.44
C CYS A 11 -8.14 14.35 -3.36
N LEU A 12 -8.78 15.42 -2.86
CA LEU A 12 -9.83 16.13 -3.57
C LEU A 12 -9.50 17.59 -3.92
N THR A 13 -8.25 18.01 -3.83
CA THR A 13 -7.82 19.36 -4.20
C THR A 13 -7.39 19.43 -5.66
N ASP A 14 -7.73 20.54 -6.33
CA ASP A 14 -7.25 20.85 -7.69
C ASP A 14 -5.78 21.28 -7.74
N ARG A 15 -5.14 21.46 -6.58
CA ARG A 15 -3.76 21.93 -6.46
C ARG A 15 -2.77 21.05 -7.24
N TRP A 16 -3.06 19.78 -7.40
CA TRP A 16 -2.18 18.81 -8.05
C TRP A 16 -2.49 18.62 -9.54
N LYS A 17 -3.62 19.18 -10.02
CA LYS A 17 -4.10 19.03 -11.40
C LYS A 17 -3.01 19.25 -12.46
N PRO A 18 -2.27 20.39 -12.48
CA PRO A 18 -1.31 20.65 -13.56
C PRO A 18 -0.21 19.58 -13.66
N TYR A 19 0.28 19.10 -12.51
CA TYR A 19 1.32 18.08 -12.47
C TYR A 19 0.79 16.71 -12.91
N VAL A 20 -0.41 16.35 -12.48
CA VAL A 20 -1.05 15.08 -12.82
C VAL A 20 -1.38 15.01 -14.31
N GLU A 21 -1.96 16.05 -14.86
CA GLU A 21 -2.24 16.13 -16.30
C GLU A 21 -0.97 15.98 -17.13
N LYS A 22 0.11 16.69 -16.76
CA LYS A 22 1.41 16.58 -17.41
C LYS A 22 1.96 15.15 -17.35
N LEU A 23 1.93 14.50 -16.18
CA LEU A 23 2.38 13.11 -16.02
C LEU A 23 1.58 12.16 -16.90
N ARG A 24 0.27 12.32 -16.97
CA ARG A 24 -0.63 11.50 -17.79
C ARG A 24 -0.39 11.71 -19.28
N ALA A 25 -0.23 12.95 -19.72
CA ALA A 25 0.11 13.27 -21.10
C ALA A 25 1.43 12.62 -21.54
N MET A 26 2.47 12.72 -20.71
CA MET A 26 3.74 12.04 -20.97
C MET A 26 3.58 10.51 -21.03
N ARG A 27 2.75 9.93 -20.14
CA ARG A 27 2.46 8.48 -20.17
C ARG A 27 1.70 8.07 -21.42
N GLN A 28 0.78 8.89 -21.89
CA GLN A 28 0.05 8.66 -23.13
C GLN A 28 0.98 8.71 -24.35
N GLN A 29 1.87 9.69 -24.40
CA GLN A 29 2.79 9.90 -25.53
C GLN A 29 3.92 8.86 -25.58
N PHE A 30 4.55 8.55 -24.45
CA PHE A 30 5.78 7.75 -24.39
C PHE A 30 5.61 6.38 -23.72
N GLY A 31 4.41 6.02 -23.34
CA GLY A 31 4.12 4.74 -22.67
C GLY A 31 4.95 4.53 -21.39
N SER A 32 5.47 3.32 -21.21
CA SER A 32 6.32 2.99 -20.05
C SER A 32 7.67 3.72 -20.03
N LYS A 33 8.16 4.19 -21.20
CA LYS A 33 9.43 4.92 -21.32
C LYS A 33 9.38 6.27 -20.58
N ALA A 34 8.20 6.88 -20.45
CA ALA A 34 8.01 8.14 -19.73
C ALA A 34 8.61 8.09 -18.32
N LYS A 35 8.46 6.98 -17.60
CA LYS A 35 8.98 6.82 -16.22
C LYS A 35 10.49 7.04 -16.07
N LYS A 36 11.26 6.91 -17.16
CA LYS A 36 12.71 7.08 -17.18
C LYS A 36 13.13 8.48 -17.64
N MET A 37 12.20 9.31 -18.09
CA MET A 37 12.50 10.65 -18.57
C MET A 37 12.73 11.60 -17.39
N PRO A 38 13.78 12.44 -17.43
CA PRO A 38 14.07 13.39 -16.35
C PRO A 38 12.87 14.31 -16.05
N GLU A 39 12.21 14.82 -17.08
CA GLU A 39 11.04 15.68 -16.93
C GLU A 39 9.87 15.01 -16.19
N TYR A 40 9.62 13.72 -16.48
CA TYR A 40 8.60 12.94 -15.75
C TYR A 40 8.97 12.79 -14.28
N ILE A 41 10.23 12.47 -14.00
CA ILE A 41 10.75 12.28 -12.65
C ILE A 41 10.62 13.58 -11.84
N GLU A 42 11.06 14.70 -12.43
CA GLU A 42 10.98 16.01 -11.76
C GLU A 42 9.51 16.45 -11.56
N THR A 43 8.65 16.28 -12.57
CA THR A 43 7.23 16.59 -12.42
C THR A 43 6.60 15.76 -11.32
N LYS A 44 6.96 14.47 -11.20
CA LYS A 44 6.43 13.58 -10.16
C LYS A 44 6.91 13.97 -8.76
N LYS A 45 8.13 14.49 -8.62
CA LYS A 45 8.67 14.98 -7.34
C LYS A 45 7.92 16.22 -6.83
N MET A 46 7.23 16.96 -7.68
CA MET A 46 6.39 18.10 -7.27
C MET A 46 5.10 17.66 -6.57
N LEU A 47 4.71 16.39 -6.72
CA LEU A 47 3.55 15.85 -6.01
C LEU A 47 3.95 15.44 -4.59
N PRO A 48 3.21 15.85 -3.54
CA PRO A 48 3.46 15.37 -2.21
C PRO A 48 3.16 13.88 -2.09
N GLY A 49 3.88 13.23 -1.20
CA GLY A 49 3.60 11.85 -0.80
C GLY A 49 3.00 11.81 0.59
N ALA A 50 1.98 10.97 0.79
CA ALA A 50 1.36 10.75 2.09
C ALA A 50 1.30 9.26 2.45
N THR A 51 1.39 8.95 3.74
CA THR A 51 1.11 7.64 4.33
C THR A 51 -0.35 7.63 4.77
N LEU A 52 -1.25 7.14 3.88
CA LEU A 52 -2.70 7.25 4.11
C LEU A 52 -3.21 6.29 5.18
N SER A 53 -2.50 5.19 5.45
CA SER A 53 -2.88 4.19 6.45
C SER A 53 -2.34 4.49 7.85
N GLY A 54 -1.28 5.29 7.98
CA GLY A 54 -0.66 5.55 9.28
C GLY A 54 -0.05 6.91 9.44
N LEU A 55 -0.11 7.44 10.66
CA LEU A 55 0.66 8.58 11.13
C LEU A 55 1.88 8.07 11.87
N PHE A 56 3.04 8.64 11.57
CA PHE A 56 4.33 8.20 12.12
C PHE A 56 4.93 9.26 13.02
N SER A 57 5.74 8.82 13.98
CA SER A 57 6.42 9.70 14.92
C SER A 57 7.32 10.70 14.19
N LEU A 58 7.28 11.94 14.63
CA LEU A 58 8.07 13.05 14.12
C LEU A 58 9.06 13.48 15.19
N TYR A 59 10.20 14.01 14.77
CA TYR A 59 11.14 14.74 15.63
C TYR A 59 11.47 16.09 14.96
N GLU A 60 11.96 17.03 15.73
CA GLU A 60 12.48 18.29 15.18
C GLU A 60 13.92 18.04 14.70
N ASP A 61 14.22 18.51 13.50
CA ASP A 61 15.55 18.42 12.94
C ASP A 61 16.38 19.60 13.43
N ASP A 62 17.35 19.34 14.30
CA ASP A 62 18.28 20.33 14.82
C ASP A 62 19.49 20.55 13.90
N SER A 63 19.49 19.93 12.70
CA SER A 63 20.59 20.12 11.75
C SER A 63 20.70 21.57 11.28
N LEU A 64 21.92 22.01 11.02
CA LEU A 64 22.21 23.34 10.46
C LEU A 64 21.55 23.61 9.11
N THR A 65 21.19 22.55 8.40
CA THR A 65 20.55 22.62 7.06
C THR A 65 19.05 22.87 7.13
N HIS A 66 18.37 22.37 8.20
CA HIS A 66 16.93 22.46 8.34
C HIS A 66 16.48 22.65 9.79
N PRO A 67 16.96 23.70 10.50
CA PRO A 67 16.69 23.88 11.92
C PRO A 67 15.17 24.04 12.18
N GLY A 68 14.65 23.29 13.15
CA GLY A 68 13.23 23.35 13.57
C GLY A 68 12.25 22.71 12.58
N GLN A 69 12.69 22.05 11.51
CA GLN A 69 11.79 21.28 10.65
C GLN A 69 11.36 19.98 11.32
N ARG A 70 10.07 19.65 11.18
CA ARG A 70 9.59 18.34 11.59
C ARG A 70 9.94 17.29 10.55
N VAL A 71 10.64 16.26 10.97
CA VAL A 71 11.07 15.14 10.15
C VAL A 71 10.46 13.86 10.69
N MET A 72 10.04 12.97 9.80
CA MET A 72 9.55 11.66 10.19
C MET A 72 10.73 10.77 10.60
N VAL A 73 10.67 10.16 11.79
CA VAL A 73 11.69 9.23 12.29
C VAL A 73 11.91 8.08 11.29
N SER A 74 10.86 7.38 10.95
CA SER A 74 10.81 6.41 9.85
C SER A 74 9.36 6.00 9.59
N ARG A 75 9.12 5.29 8.48
CA ARG A 75 7.81 4.71 8.14
C ARG A 75 7.69 3.23 8.50
N ARG A 76 8.53 2.76 9.44
CA ARG A 76 8.43 1.40 9.97
C ARG A 76 7.29 1.33 10.98
N GLU A 77 6.65 0.18 11.08
CA GLU A 77 5.54 -0.05 12.04
C GLU A 77 5.93 0.26 13.49
N THR A 78 7.20 0.06 13.85
CA THR A 78 7.74 0.41 15.18
C THR A 78 7.67 1.91 15.52
N HIS A 79 7.53 2.77 14.51
CA HIS A 79 7.38 4.23 14.67
C HIS A 79 5.97 4.71 14.29
N LEU A 80 5.02 3.78 14.14
CA LEU A 80 3.62 4.12 13.92
C LEU A 80 3.08 4.78 15.19
N TYR A 81 2.69 6.05 15.05
CA TYR A 81 2.05 6.80 16.14
C TYR A 81 0.56 6.46 16.25
N GLN A 82 -0.12 6.42 15.11
CA GLN A 82 -1.55 6.15 15.05
C GLN A 82 -1.93 5.60 13.67
N HIS A 83 -2.75 4.54 13.65
CA HIS A 83 -3.40 4.07 12.43
C HIS A 83 -4.58 4.97 12.09
N THR A 84 -4.74 5.36 10.81
CA THR A 84 -5.83 6.26 10.37
C THR A 84 -7.19 5.57 10.29
N GLY A 85 -7.22 4.24 10.37
CA GLY A 85 -8.40 3.41 10.13
C GLY A 85 -8.69 3.20 8.65
N TRP A 86 -7.81 3.68 7.76
CA TRP A 86 -7.89 3.47 6.32
C TRP A 86 -6.78 2.58 5.81
N LEU A 87 -7.12 1.72 4.86
CA LEU A 87 -6.17 0.96 4.05
C LEU A 87 -6.17 1.54 2.65
N ALA A 88 -5.01 1.94 2.15
CA ALA A 88 -4.86 2.37 0.77
C ALA A 88 -4.60 1.16 -0.13
N ILE A 89 -5.46 0.94 -1.12
CA ILE A 89 -5.31 -0.11 -2.13
C ILE A 89 -4.90 0.45 -3.48
N ASP A 90 -4.17 -0.34 -4.27
CA ASP A 90 -3.78 -0.06 -5.65
C ASP A 90 -4.31 -1.13 -6.59
N ILE A 91 -4.91 -0.67 -7.70
CA ILE A 91 -5.39 -1.47 -8.81
C ILE A 91 -4.62 -1.01 -10.05
N ASP A 92 -3.56 -1.74 -10.41
CA ASP A 92 -2.78 -1.43 -11.62
C ASP A 92 -3.50 -2.00 -12.84
N LEU A 93 -3.75 -1.18 -13.88
CA LEU A 93 -4.46 -1.62 -15.08
C LEU A 93 -3.66 -2.65 -15.90
N GLN A 94 -2.34 -2.69 -15.74
CA GLN A 94 -1.52 -3.71 -16.37
C GLN A 94 -1.89 -5.12 -15.89
N ASP A 95 -2.25 -5.26 -14.61
CA ASP A 95 -2.63 -6.52 -13.98
C ASP A 95 -4.15 -6.75 -14.01
N ASN A 96 -4.93 -5.74 -14.43
CA ASN A 96 -6.38 -5.71 -14.42
C ASN A 96 -6.96 -5.20 -15.74
N GLN A 97 -6.58 -5.82 -16.86
CA GLN A 97 -6.91 -5.35 -18.21
C GLN A 97 -8.42 -5.31 -18.48
N GLN A 98 -9.23 -6.09 -17.74
CA GLN A 98 -10.69 -6.08 -17.80
C GLN A 98 -11.31 -4.79 -17.21
N LEU A 99 -10.57 -4.04 -16.37
CA LEU A 99 -11.02 -2.82 -15.71
C LEU A 99 -10.60 -1.56 -16.49
N THR A 100 -10.82 -1.55 -17.79
CA THR A 100 -10.30 -0.53 -18.71
C THR A 100 -10.99 0.83 -18.62
N SER A 101 -12.17 0.90 -17.98
CA SER A 101 -12.91 2.15 -17.79
C SER A 101 -13.15 2.45 -16.31
N PHE A 102 -13.30 3.74 -15.99
CA PHE A 102 -13.67 4.15 -14.64
C PHE A 102 -15.03 3.55 -14.22
N GLU A 103 -15.97 3.40 -15.14
CA GLU A 103 -17.28 2.82 -14.82
C GLU A 103 -17.17 1.36 -14.36
N ASN A 104 -16.30 0.56 -14.95
CA ASN A 104 -16.05 -0.81 -14.50
C ASN A 104 -15.56 -0.84 -13.05
N ILE A 105 -14.65 0.06 -12.70
CA ILE A 105 -14.09 0.16 -11.35
C ILE A 105 -15.12 0.73 -10.38
N ARG A 106 -15.91 1.70 -10.80
CA ARG A 106 -16.99 2.27 -10.01
C ARG A 106 -18.07 1.24 -9.69
N MET A 107 -18.35 0.32 -10.62
CA MET A 107 -19.25 -0.81 -10.35
C MET A 107 -18.71 -1.71 -9.23
N VAL A 108 -17.42 -2.03 -9.24
CA VAL A 108 -16.78 -2.77 -8.14
C VAL A 108 -17.00 -2.04 -6.82
N ALA A 109 -16.77 -0.73 -6.78
CA ALA A 109 -16.94 0.07 -5.56
C ALA A 109 -18.38 0.07 -5.04
N ARG A 110 -19.39 -0.01 -5.91
CA ARG A 110 -20.80 -0.08 -5.49
C ARG A 110 -21.16 -1.36 -4.73
N PHE A 111 -20.45 -2.45 -5.01
CA PHE A 111 -20.62 -3.75 -4.32
C PHE A 111 -19.68 -3.95 -3.14
N ARG A 112 -18.83 -2.94 -2.87
CA ARG A 112 -17.82 -2.96 -1.79
C ARG A 112 -18.07 -1.76 -0.86
N PRO A 113 -19.01 -1.89 0.10
CA PRO A 113 -19.45 -0.77 0.95
C PRO A 113 -18.34 -0.20 1.82
N GLU A 114 -17.26 -0.93 2.02
CA GLU A 114 -16.06 -0.50 2.75
C GLU A 114 -15.16 0.45 1.94
N ILE A 115 -15.34 0.58 0.63
CA ILE A 115 -14.62 1.56 -0.18
C ILE A 115 -15.19 2.96 0.10
N GLY A 116 -14.36 3.83 0.66
CA GLY A 116 -14.72 5.23 0.92
C GLY A 116 -14.34 6.17 -0.22
N LEU A 117 -13.28 5.84 -0.95
CA LEU A 117 -12.81 6.62 -2.10
C LEU A 117 -12.18 5.71 -3.14
N LEU A 118 -12.39 6.03 -4.41
CA LEU A 118 -11.68 5.43 -5.53
C LEU A 118 -11.45 6.49 -6.60
N MET A 119 -10.20 6.61 -7.08
CA MET A 119 -9.82 7.57 -8.12
C MET A 119 -8.61 7.09 -8.90
N ARG A 120 -8.38 7.66 -10.06
CA ARG A 120 -7.23 7.33 -10.92
C ARG A 120 -5.91 7.79 -10.30
N SER A 121 -4.87 6.99 -10.45
CA SER A 121 -3.52 7.33 -9.98
C SER A 121 -2.92 8.52 -10.73
N CYS A 122 -1.91 9.18 -10.14
CA CYS A 122 -1.24 10.33 -10.77
C CYS A 122 -0.61 10.01 -12.13
N SER A 123 -0.22 8.76 -12.37
CA SER A 123 0.31 8.32 -13.67
C SER A 123 -0.78 7.96 -14.69
N GLY A 124 -2.04 7.86 -14.28
CA GLY A 124 -3.15 7.44 -15.13
C GLY A 124 -3.15 5.97 -15.51
N THR A 125 -2.24 5.16 -14.98
CA THR A 125 -2.07 3.73 -15.34
C THR A 125 -2.72 2.77 -14.36
N GLY A 126 -3.51 3.26 -13.45
CA GLY A 126 -4.22 2.48 -12.46
C GLY A 126 -5.10 3.37 -11.60
N TYR A 127 -5.72 2.76 -10.64
CA TYR A 127 -6.58 3.41 -9.66
C TYR A 127 -6.07 3.14 -8.27
N PHE A 128 -6.33 4.05 -7.36
CA PHE A 128 -6.16 3.79 -5.94
C PHE A 128 -7.47 4.00 -5.21
N GLY A 129 -7.64 3.28 -4.12
CA GLY A 129 -8.81 3.40 -3.27
C GLY A 129 -8.44 3.43 -1.80
N LEU A 130 -9.40 3.84 -0.99
CA LEU A 130 -9.35 3.83 0.46
C LEU A 130 -10.44 2.91 0.99
N VAL A 131 -10.04 1.86 1.68
CA VAL A 131 -10.92 0.90 2.36
C VAL A 131 -10.95 1.23 3.84
N ARG A 132 -12.14 1.38 4.43
CA ARG A 132 -12.30 1.57 5.87
C ARG A 132 -12.10 0.24 6.59
N LEU A 133 -11.20 0.19 7.57
CA LEU A 133 -10.96 -1.00 8.37
C LEU A 133 -11.76 -0.95 9.68
N ALA A 134 -12.33 -2.10 10.07
CA ALA A 134 -12.96 -2.27 11.38
C ALA A 134 -11.93 -2.51 12.49
N TYR A 135 -10.81 -3.17 12.15
CA TYR A 135 -9.74 -3.54 13.09
C TYR A 135 -8.39 -3.00 12.60
N PRO A 136 -8.12 -1.68 12.79
CA PRO A 136 -6.89 -1.06 12.29
C PRO A 136 -5.60 -1.65 12.87
N ASP A 137 -5.65 -2.16 14.11
CA ASP A 137 -4.58 -2.89 14.78
C ASP A 137 -4.25 -4.24 14.13
N ARG A 138 -5.18 -4.76 13.32
CA ARG A 138 -5.05 -5.99 12.55
C ARG A 138 -4.95 -5.73 11.05
N HIS A 139 -4.25 -4.68 10.67
CA HIS A 139 -4.14 -4.21 9.29
C HIS A 139 -3.72 -5.31 8.31
N LYS A 140 -2.72 -6.12 8.68
CA LYS A 140 -2.18 -7.16 7.78
C LYS A 140 -3.17 -8.29 7.55
N GLU A 141 -3.89 -8.72 8.59
CA GLU A 141 -4.89 -9.79 8.49
C GLU A 141 -6.11 -9.31 7.70
N GLN A 142 -6.54 -8.08 7.91
CA GLN A 142 -7.61 -7.47 7.10
C GLN A 142 -7.17 -7.32 5.64
N PHE A 143 -5.94 -6.87 5.39
CA PHE A 143 -5.41 -6.77 4.03
C PHE A 143 -5.33 -8.12 3.32
N LYS A 144 -4.90 -9.19 4.00
CA LYS A 144 -4.89 -10.54 3.42
C LYS A 144 -6.29 -11.02 3.04
N ALA A 145 -7.29 -10.76 3.89
CA ALA A 145 -8.68 -11.08 3.57
C ALA A 145 -9.18 -10.30 2.34
N ILE A 146 -8.90 -8.99 2.28
CA ILE A 146 -9.22 -8.13 1.13
C ILE A 146 -8.55 -8.66 -0.14
N LEU A 147 -7.26 -9.00 -0.12
CA LEU A 147 -6.56 -9.57 -1.27
C LEU A 147 -7.27 -10.81 -1.81
N LYS A 148 -7.67 -11.73 -0.91
CA LYS A 148 -8.34 -12.98 -1.28
C LYS A 148 -9.72 -12.71 -1.89
N GLU A 149 -10.50 -11.82 -1.29
CA GLU A 149 -11.83 -11.47 -1.77
C GLU A 149 -11.80 -10.76 -3.11
N TYR A 150 -10.86 -9.80 -3.30
CA TYR A 150 -10.73 -9.11 -4.57
C TYR A 150 -10.21 -10.04 -5.67
N ALA A 151 -9.29 -10.96 -5.34
CA ALA A 151 -8.85 -11.99 -6.29
C ALA A 151 -10.01 -12.90 -6.72
N ALA A 152 -10.94 -13.25 -5.83
CA ALA A 152 -12.14 -14.02 -6.17
C ALA A 152 -13.09 -13.26 -7.13
N LEU A 153 -13.03 -11.91 -7.11
CA LEU A 153 -13.73 -11.05 -8.07
C LEU A 153 -12.94 -10.82 -9.37
N GLY A 154 -11.78 -11.47 -9.52
CA GLY A 154 -10.89 -11.28 -10.66
C GLY A 154 -10.09 -9.97 -10.62
N ILE A 155 -9.95 -9.33 -9.46
CA ILE A 155 -9.23 -8.06 -9.28
C ILE A 155 -7.92 -8.32 -8.57
N VAL A 156 -6.82 -7.92 -9.18
CA VAL A 156 -5.48 -8.01 -8.62
C VAL A 156 -5.11 -6.70 -7.93
N LEU A 157 -4.90 -6.76 -6.62
CA LEU A 157 -4.40 -5.63 -5.84
C LEU A 157 -2.87 -5.71 -5.68
N ASP A 158 -2.21 -4.54 -5.64
CA ASP A 158 -0.78 -4.50 -5.31
C ASP A 158 -0.53 -4.97 -3.87
N LYS A 159 0.18 -6.09 -3.73
CA LYS A 159 0.50 -6.72 -2.43
C LYS A 159 1.26 -5.79 -1.47
N GLN A 160 1.98 -4.79 -1.99
CA GLN A 160 2.69 -3.83 -1.16
C GLN A 160 1.77 -2.89 -0.38
N CYS A 161 0.49 -2.84 -0.72
CA CYS A 161 -0.51 -2.06 0.03
C CYS A 161 -0.73 -2.56 1.47
N GLY A 162 -0.32 -3.79 1.79
CA GLY A 162 -0.27 -4.30 3.17
C GLY A 162 0.77 -3.62 4.07
N ASN A 163 1.64 -2.78 3.53
CA ASN A 163 2.58 -1.99 4.32
C ASN A 163 1.92 -0.66 4.75
N ILE A 164 1.70 -0.48 6.05
CA ILE A 164 1.09 0.73 6.64
C ILE A 164 1.89 1.99 6.27
N GLY A 165 3.22 1.87 6.16
CA GLY A 165 4.13 2.96 5.81
C GLY A 165 4.23 3.25 4.30
N ARG A 166 3.40 2.61 3.46
CA ARG A 166 3.45 2.85 2.01
C ARG A 166 3.07 4.28 1.68
N VAL A 167 3.95 4.96 0.93
CA VAL A 167 3.69 6.31 0.45
C VAL A 167 2.84 6.27 -0.81
N ARG A 168 1.82 7.10 -0.81
CA ARG A 168 0.98 7.40 -1.96
C ARG A 168 1.27 8.82 -2.43
N PHE A 169 1.56 8.99 -3.72
CA PHE A 169 1.61 10.34 -4.31
C PHE A 169 0.21 10.90 -4.47
N ALA A 170 0.08 12.21 -4.25
CA ALA A 170 -1.14 12.91 -4.56
C ALA A 170 -1.55 12.70 -6.02
N SER A 171 -2.83 12.71 -6.26
CA SER A 171 -3.42 12.61 -7.58
C SER A 171 -4.53 13.64 -7.74
N TRP A 172 -5.09 13.69 -8.92
CA TRP A 172 -6.24 14.51 -9.26
C TRP A 172 -7.08 13.79 -10.31
N ASP A 173 -8.38 14.00 -10.29
CA ASP A 173 -9.29 13.60 -11.36
C ASP A 173 -10.47 14.55 -11.41
N ASP A 174 -11.22 14.53 -12.52
CA ASP A 174 -12.51 15.20 -12.61
C ASP A 174 -13.50 14.57 -11.63
N ALA A 175 -14.42 15.37 -11.11
CA ALA A 175 -15.40 14.93 -10.12
C ALA A 175 -16.19 13.69 -10.56
N ASP A 176 -16.51 13.59 -11.84
CA ASP A 176 -17.23 12.45 -12.42
C ASP A 176 -16.40 11.15 -12.44
N HIS A 177 -15.08 11.28 -12.30
CA HIS A 177 -14.14 10.17 -12.24
C HIS A 177 -13.62 9.88 -10.82
N ILE A 178 -14.25 10.46 -9.81
CA ILE A 178 -13.97 10.18 -8.41
C ILE A 178 -15.18 9.51 -7.78
N TYR A 179 -15.00 8.30 -7.25
CA TYR A 179 -16.02 7.67 -6.43
C TYR A 179 -15.81 8.04 -4.96
N ILE A 180 -16.86 8.55 -4.32
CA ILE A 180 -16.88 8.86 -2.89
C ILE A 180 -18.11 8.21 -2.27
N ASN A 181 -17.89 7.42 -1.21
CA ASN A 181 -18.95 6.85 -0.38
C ASN A 181 -18.97 7.58 0.96
N ASN A 182 -20.04 8.35 1.19
CA ASN A 182 -20.22 9.08 2.46
C ASN A 182 -20.79 8.18 3.57
N ASN A 183 -21.28 6.97 3.23
CA ASN A 183 -21.85 5.99 4.15
C ASN A 183 -21.00 4.72 4.22
N VAL A 184 -19.67 4.90 4.20
CA VAL A 184 -18.71 3.79 4.19
C VAL A 184 -18.88 2.87 5.41
N GLN A 185 -18.96 1.57 5.17
CA GLN A 185 -19.03 0.55 6.21
C GLN A 185 -17.64 -0.02 6.49
N PRO A 186 -17.23 -0.16 7.77
CA PRO A 186 -15.95 -0.76 8.06
C PRO A 186 -15.88 -2.23 7.61
N TYR A 187 -14.80 -2.58 6.93
CA TYR A 187 -14.51 -3.95 6.52
C TYR A 187 -14.23 -4.85 7.72
N GLN A 188 -14.95 -5.97 7.85
CA GLN A 188 -14.92 -6.87 9.00
C GLN A 188 -14.05 -8.11 8.78
N GLY A 189 -13.68 -8.44 7.53
CA GLY A 189 -12.99 -9.68 7.20
C GLY A 189 -11.59 -9.74 7.81
N LEU A 190 -11.19 -10.94 8.21
CA LEU A 190 -9.87 -11.26 8.77
C LEU A 190 -9.37 -12.57 8.16
N GLN A 191 -8.13 -12.56 7.69
CA GLN A 191 -7.43 -13.78 7.29
C GLN A 191 -6.26 -14.00 8.26
N MET A 192 -6.39 -15.00 9.11
CA MET A 192 -5.30 -15.45 9.98
C MET A 192 -4.23 -16.14 9.15
N ASP A 193 -2.96 -16.03 9.57
CA ASP A 193 -1.92 -16.90 9.05
C ASP A 193 -2.24 -18.33 9.49
N GLU A 194 -2.11 -19.29 8.60
CA GLU A 194 -2.11 -20.69 9.00
C GLU A 194 -0.96 -20.91 10.00
N PRO A 195 -1.20 -21.62 11.13
CA PRO A 195 -0.13 -21.91 12.06
C PRO A 195 0.99 -22.61 11.29
N GLN A 196 2.19 -22.03 11.31
CA GLN A 196 3.35 -22.68 10.71
C GLN A 196 3.52 -24.01 11.39
N VAL A 197 3.33 -25.11 10.66
CA VAL A 197 3.72 -26.45 11.12
C VAL A 197 5.23 -26.40 11.26
N ILE A 198 5.71 -26.21 12.49
CA ILE A 198 7.14 -26.32 12.78
C ILE A 198 7.51 -27.77 12.44
N PRO A 199 8.40 -27.99 11.44
CA PRO A 199 8.83 -29.34 11.13
C PRO A 199 9.39 -29.96 12.42
N GLN A 200 8.77 -31.04 12.90
CA GLN A 200 9.34 -31.76 14.06
C GLN A 200 10.78 -32.10 13.72
N ALA A 201 11.70 -31.68 14.57
CA ALA A 201 13.11 -32.00 14.41
C ALA A 201 13.23 -33.54 14.22
N ARG A 202 13.79 -33.97 13.10
CA ARG A 202 14.06 -35.38 12.86
C ARG A 202 14.87 -35.89 14.02
N PRO A 203 14.51 -37.04 14.66
CA PRO A 203 15.29 -37.59 15.74
C PRO A 203 16.72 -37.82 15.20
N MET A 204 17.70 -37.23 15.87
CA MET A 204 19.11 -37.47 15.54
C MET A 204 19.38 -38.96 15.71
N TYR A 205 19.67 -39.62 14.60
CA TYR A 205 20.08 -41.03 14.59
C TYR A 205 21.41 -41.11 15.36
N ARG A 206 21.38 -41.62 16.59
CA ARG A 206 22.60 -41.97 17.32
C ARG A 206 23.26 -43.13 16.58
N GLN A 207 24.42 -42.92 16.00
CA GLN A 207 25.24 -44.00 15.49
C GLN A 207 25.60 -44.94 16.67
N PRO A 208 25.50 -46.26 16.48
CA PRO A 208 25.95 -47.21 17.50
C PRO A 208 27.46 -47.05 17.68
N GLN A 209 27.92 -46.85 18.92
CA GLN A 209 29.32 -46.89 19.26
C GLN A 209 29.85 -48.31 19.01
N SER A 210 30.79 -48.43 18.08
CA SER A 210 31.53 -49.68 17.89
C SER A 210 32.44 -49.93 19.09
N ASN A 211 32.06 -50.88 19.92
CA ASN A 211 32.95 -51.45 20.94
C ASN A 211 34.07 -52.21 20.25
N ALA A 212 35.23 -51.60 20.06
CA ALA A 212 36.44 -52.32 19.72
C ALA A 212 37.00 -52.94 21.01
N SER A 213 36.69 -54.18 21.26
CA SER A 213 37.40 -54.98 22.27
C SER A 213 38.75 -55.36 21.71
N SER A 214 39.82 -54.74 22.25
CA SER A 214 41.21 -55.22 22.03
C SER A 214 41.45 -56.38 22.95
N ALA A 215 41.38 -57.59 22.39
CA ALA A 215 41.98 -58.75 23.00
C ALA A 215 43.44 -58.84 22.55
N TYR A 216 44.39 -58.62 23.43
CA TYR A 216 45.75 -59.10 23.30
C TYR A 216 46.05 -59.90 24.57
N GLY A 217 46.06 -61.22 24.39
CA GLY A 217 46.68 -62.15 25.31
C GLY A 217 47.96 -62.69 24.67
N GLY A 218 48.97 -62.97 25.51
CA GLY A 218 50.12 -63.79 25.20
C GLY A 218 51.41 -63.11 25.42
#